data_8b019d2b748eebcc7d2cf62858a7a8c0
#
_entry.id   8b019d2b748eebcc7d2cf62858a7a8c0
#
_cell.length_a   1.000
_cell.length_b   1.000
_cell.length_c   1.000
_cell.angle_alpha   90.00
_cell.angle_beta   90.00
_cell.angle_gamma   90.00
#
_symmetry.space_group_name_H-M   'P 1'
#
loop_
_entity.id
_entity.type
_entity.pdbx_description
1 polymer ?
#
loop_
_entity_poly.entity_id
_entity_poly.type
_entity_poly.pdbx_seq_one_letter_code
_entity_poly.pdbx_strand_id
1 'polypeptide(L)'
;MILTGLVILQLPLKSQHFAPIAVGKYAGVHAAKLNPALTAYTPYKWHVNIVGVWANANNNYMSLQLPYSAYHVPFNTMPDEYKTVNGNARFDSSFLYEDLNRKRKFAGFGAMAYLPSVMVQYKKLHVGWVNDAVTLARGVGINEPLAYATTREFSYNKRAFNYFILDKNANYNLDRSTISANAYITSGINLSFSQDLPWKQKMMFGATIKKVWGLGGAYLKWDDMQVHKVRQNVLQFDQTNIHYALYQGKGSGAGMDLGWAWVYHKADYKQNGDYLKKHKLYKYKIGASILDLGSIRYENASTTDIVNATSTTWDATGFRDQFVGAAPEPSLTPIDNIFKNVSGYQSDTRTEIIGLPTRFVASVDYQYSKNVFINYQVVQSLRGRYTKHARYQSYAMVAPRYEKEKWEISVPVLLEYDYRSLRAGFALRAGCFYIGSNSVLNFLYTKNVRDADIYFGFTIAQLKGSRNDWFIKRRKEASEQKDNKKPDCEKM
;
A
#
# COMPACT_ATOMS: atom_id res chain seq x y z
N MET A 1 -21.52 2.95 5.82
CA MET A 1 -20.10 2.73 6.22
C MET A 1 -19.11 2.69 5.05
N ILE A 2 -19.38 2.07 3.90
CA ILE A 2 -18.47 2.19 2.75
C ILE A 2 -18.46 3.62 2.21
N LEU A 3 -19.59 4.28 2.06
CA LEU A 3 -19.68 5.71 1.72
C LEU A 3 -19.38 6.63 2.92
N THR A 4 -19.76 6.26 4.15
CA THR A 4 -19.35 6.98 5.37
C THR A 4 -17.85 6.82 5.65
N GLY A 5 -17.24 5.67 5.34
CA GLY A 5 -15.80 5.50 5.34
C GLY A 5 -15.10 6.45 4.35
N LEU A 6 -15.73 6.76 3.22
CA LEU A 6 -15.27 7.78 2.27
C LEU A 6 -15.45 9.21 2.81
N VAL A 7 -16.44 9.45 3.64
CA VAL A 7 -16.71 10.78 4.25
C VAL A 7 -15.91 11.02 5.53
N ILE A 8 -15.67 9.99 6.34
CA ILE A 8 -14.81 10.07 7.55
C ILE A 8 -13.32 10.16 7.18
N LEU A 9 -12.94 9.72 5.98
CA LEU A 9 -11.58 9.84 5.43
C LEU A 9 -11.31 11.22 4.80
N GLN A 10 -11.84 12.30 5.34
CA GLN A 10 -11.49 13.67 4.95
C GLN A 10 -10.07 14.08 5.40
N LEU A 11 -9.28 13.16 5.96
CA LEU A 11 -7.86 13.39 6.17
C LEU A 11 -7.08 12.88 4.96
N PRO A 12 -6.30 13.72 4.30
CA PRO A 12 -5.51 13.30 3.15
C PRO A 12 -4.29 12.50 3.62
N LEU A 13 -4.29 11.18 3.44
CA LEU A 13 -3.15 10.32 3.72
C LEU A 13 -2.87 9.39 2.53
N LYS A 14 -1.62 9.24 2.11
CA LYS A 14 -1.23 8.55 0.87
C LYS A 14 0.06 7.78 0.89
N SER A 15 0.18 6.90 -0.03
CA SER A 15 1.25 6.30 -0.81
C SER A 15 1.45 4.79 -0.65
N GLN A 16 2.36 4.24 -1.43
CA GLN A 16 2.56 2.79 -1.52
C GLN A 16 3.87 2.39 -0.85
N HIS A 17 3.79 1.52 0.17
CA HIS A 17 4.88 0.80 0.83
C HIS A 17 6.15 1.60 1.19
N PHE A 18 6.85 1.18 2.23
CA PHE A 18 8.20 1.68 2.55
C PHE A 18 9.27 1.11 1.60
N ALA A 19 9.01 1.17 0.28
CA ALA A 19 9.94 0.72 -0.73
C ALA A 19 11.37 1.29 -0.54
N PRO A 20 11.56 2.57 -0.20
CA PRO A 20 12.90 3.12 -0.01
C PRO A 20 13.72 2.43 1.07
N ILE A 21 13.09 1.93 2.14
CA ILE A 21 13.75 1.21 3.24
C ILE A 21 13.94 -0.27 2.90
N ALA A 22 13.00 -0.85 2.14
CA ALA A 22 13.03 -2.27 1.79
C ALA A 22 14.07 -2.64 0.72
N VAL A 23 14.63 -1.69 -0.03
CA VAL A 23 15.66 -1.93 -1.06
C VAL A 23 17.07 -1.91 -0.50
N GLY A 24 17.30 -1.31 0.68
CA GLY A 24 18.61 -1.14 1.31
C GLY A 24 19.26 -2.47 1.69
N LYS A 25 20.55 -2.43 1.95
CA LYS A 25 21.31 -3.57 2.49
C LYS A 25 20.79 -3.98 3.88
N TYR A 26 20.34 -3.01 4.65
CA TYR A 26 19.85 -3.19 6.00
C TYR A 26 18.32 -3.36 6.08
N ALA A 27 17.70 -3.72 4.98
CA ALA A 27 16.25 -3.97 4.92
C ALA A 27 15.81 -5.18 5.77
N GLY A 28 16.69 -6.19 5.93
CA GLY A 28 16.37 -7.37 6.72
C GLY A 28 15.12 -8.11 6.22
N VAL A 29 14.18 -8.40 7.12
CA VAL A 29 12.92 -9.09 6.79
C VAL A 29 12.02 -8.26 5.85
N HIS A 30 12.17 -6.94 5.83
CA HIS A 30 11.39 -6.07 4.96
C HIS A 30 11.69 -6.26 3.47
N ALA A 31 12.90 -6.75 3.13
CA ALA A 31 13.26 -7.02 1.76
C ALA A 31 12.32 -8.03 1.08
N ALA A 32 11.74 -8.97 1.85
CA ALA A 32 10.78 -9.95 1.36
C ALA A 32 9.52 -9.31 0.74
N LYS A 33 9.17 -8.10 1.16
CA LYS A 33 7.99 -7.36 0.66
C LYS A 33 8.14 -6.85 -0.76
N LEU A 34 9.38 -6.73 -1.25
CA LEU A 34 9.69 -6.31 -2.61
C LEU A 34 10.28 -7.44 -3.44
N ASN A 35 11.10 -8.28 -2.81
CA ASN A 35 11.70 -9.42 -3.49
C ASN A 35 12.16 -10.44 -2.43
N PRO A 36 11.52 -11.61 -2.35
CA PRO A 36 11.87 -12.64 -1.35
C PRO A 36 13.32 -13.12 -1.45
N ALA A 37 13.98 -13.03 -2.61
CA ALA A 37 15.39 -13.41 -2.76
C ALA A 37 16.35 -12.44 -2.05
N LEU A 38 15.97 -11.17 -1.89
CA LEU A 38 16.84 -10.14 -1.29
C LEU A 38 17.05 -10.34 0.22
N THR A 39 16.24 -11.14 0.89
CA THR A 39 16.50 -11.54 2.28
C THR A 39 17.78 -12.32 2.42
N ALA A 40 18.27 -13.00 1.35
CA ALA A 40 19.57 -13.66 1.31
C ALA A 40 20.76 -12.70 1.23
N TYR A 41 20.51 -11.39 0.98
CA TYR A 41 21.55 -10.36 0.88
C TYR A 41 21.45 -9.36 2.02
N THR A 42 21.52 -9.81 3.25
CA THR A 42 21.46 -8.97 4.45
C THR A 42 22.70 -9.18 5.33
N PRO A 43 23.20 -8.13 6.03
CA PRO A 43 24.28 -8.27 6.99
C PRO A 43 23.82 -8.88 8.32
N TYR A 44 22.52 -9.08 8.50
CA TYR A 44 21.97 -9.56 9.75
C TYR A 44 22.07 -11.09 9.88
N LYS A 45 22.42 -11.55 11.10
CA LYS A 45 22.29 -12.93 11.50
C LYS A 45 20.82 -13.27 11.76
N TRP A 46 20.12 -12.35 12.40
CA TRP A 46 18.68 -12.34 12.55
C TRP A 46 18.16 -10.89 12.52
N HIS A 47 16.93 -10.74 12.12
CA HIS A 47 16.22 -9.46 12.06
C HIS A 47 14.75 -9.69 12.41
N VAL A 48 14.23 -8.89 13.32
CA VAL A 48 12.83 -8.92 13.77
C VAL A 48 12.21 -7.57 13.49
N ASN A 49 11.11 -7.57 12.78
CA ASN A 49 10.17 -6.45 12.78
C ASN A 49 9.23 -6.65 13.97
N ILE A 50 9.16 -5.69 14.86
CA ILE A 50 8.24 -5.72 16.01
C ILE A 50 6.86 -5.28 15.54
N VAL A 51 6.80 -4.10 14.95
CA VAL A 51 5.60 -3.50 14.37
C VAL A 51 6.00 -2.46 13.36
N GLY A 52 5.22 -2.33 12.34
CA GLY A 52 5.28 -1.22 11.41
C GLY A 52 3.90 -0.88 10.92
N VAL A 53 3.69 0.35 10.56
CA VAL A 53 2.43 0.85 10.03
C VAL A 53 2.72 1.64 8.78
N TRP A 54 1.89 1.45 7.81
CA TRP A 54 1.83 2.25 6.61
C TRP A 54 0.38 2.59 6.30
N ALA A 55 0.12 3.85 5.98
CA ALA A 55 -1.20 4.31 5.58
C ALA A 55 -1.11 5.28 4.41
N ASN A 56 -2.09 5.20 3.54
CA ASN A 56 -2.15 5.97 2.32
C ASN A 56 -3.58 6.27 1.88
N ALA A 57 -3.80 7.48 1.36
CA ALA A 57 -5.01 7.81 0.63
C ALA A 57 -4.68 8.69 -0.57
N ASN A 58 -5.45 8.61 -1.64
CA ASN A 58 -5.19 9.37 -2.87
C ASN A 58 -6.44 9.63 -3.71
N ASN A 59 -6.43 10.78 -4.39
CA ASN A 59 -7.49 11.10 -5.33
C ASN A 59 -7.02 12.13 -6.37
N ASN A 60 -7.79 12.28 -7.44
CA ASN A 60 -7.60 13.34 -8.42
C ASN A 60 -8.82 14.28 -8.51
N TYR A 61 -9.68 14.25 -7.50
CA TYR A 61 -10.92 15.03 -7.47
C TYR A 61 -10.86 16.18 -6.45
N MET A 62 -10.48 15.88 -5.22
CA MET A 62 -10.43 16.86 -4.14
C MET A 62 -9.00 17.24 -3.79
N SER A 63 -8.78 18.49 -3.46
CA SER A 63 -7.54 18.99 -2.89
C SER A 63 -7.81 19.88 -1.71
N LEU A 64 -6.94 19.80 -0.71
CA LEU A 64 -6.89 20.75 0.38
C LEU A 64 -5.96 21.90 -0.07
N GLN A 65 -6.53 23.09 -0.30
CA GLN A 65 -5.78 24.29 -0.63
C GLN A 65 -5.68 25.16 0.62
N LEU A 66 -4.53 25.07 1.27
CA LEU A 66 -4.26 25.87 2.45
C LEU A 66 -3.80 27.28 2.05
N PRO A 67 -4.21 28.34 2.78
CA PRO A 67 -3.73 29.70 2.55
C PRO A 67 -2.26 29.86 2.96
N TYR A 68 -1.70 28.90 3.67
CA TYR A 68 -0.31 28.80 4.10
C TYR A 68 0.30 27.46 3.67
N SER A 69 1.62 27.34 3.72
CA SER A 69 2.30 26.07 3.41
C SER A 69 1.96 25.00 4.46
N ALA A 70 1.67 23.80 3.98
CA ALA A 70 1.17 22.72 4.82
C ALA A 70 2.16 22.27 5.93
N TYR A 71 3.46 22.57 5.79
CA TYR A 71 4.44 22.29 6.85
C TYR A 71 4.18 23.03 8.17
N HIS A 72 3.45 24.15 8.13
CA HIS A 72 3.09 24.89 9.35
C HIS A 72 2.14 24.11 10.27
N VAL A 73 1.37 23.16 9.71
CA VAL A 73 0.38 22.38 10.46
C VAL A 73 1.03 21.50 11.55
N PRO A 74 2.00 20.62 11.26
CA PRO A 74 2.62 19.77 12.27
C PRO A 74 3.46 20.53 13.30
N PHE A 75 3.95 21.73 12.96
CA PHE A 75 4.76 22.55 13.87
C PHE A 75 3.97 23.68 14.55
N ASN A 76 2.68 23.78 14.27
CA ASN A 76 1.77 24.81 14.80
C ASN A 76 2.27 26.25 14.58
N THR A 77 2.96 26.51 13.47
CA THR A 77 3.56 27.80 13.13
C THR A 77 2.75 28.61 12.10
N MET A 78 1.50 28.22 11.85
CA MET A 78 0.60 28.96 10.96
C MET A 78 0.22 30.33 11.54
N PRO A 79 -0.17 31.32 10.70
CA PRO A 79 -0.70 32.61 11.16
C PRO A 79 -1.89 32.44 12.10
N ASP A 80 -2.02 33.32 13.09
CA ASP A 80 -3.02 33.21 14.16
C ASP A 80 -4.47 33.28 13.65
N GLU A 81 -4.73 33.95 12.53
CA GLU A 81 -6.03 33.96 11.86
C GLU A 81 -6.53 32.56 11.41
N TYR A 82 -5.62 31.61 11.26
CA TYR A 82 -5.91 30.22 10.89
C TYR A 82 -5.82 29.25 12.07
N LYS A 83 -5.74 29.77 13.28
CA LYS A 83 -5.80 28.98 14.51
C LYS A 83 -7.19 29.00 15.12
N THR A 84 -7.55 27.93 15.79
CA THR A 84 -8.72 27.89 16.68
C THR A 84 -8.43 28.63 17.96
N VAL A 85 -9.47 28.92 18.75
CA VAL A 85 -9.33 29.51 20.10
C VAL A 85 -8.34 28.74 20.97
N ASN A 86 -8.22 27.43 20.78
CA ASN A 86 -7.29 26.56 21.51
C ASN A 86 -5.88 26.50 20.87
N GLY A 87 -5.58 27.36 19.91
CA GLY A 87 -4.28 27.42 19.23
C GLY A 87 -3.99 26.32 18.20
N ASN A 88 -4.93 25.41 17.94
CA ASN A 88 -4.77 24.36 16.92
C ASN A 88 -5.10 24.88 15.51
N ALA A 89 -4.63 24.18 14.48
CA ALA A 89 -4.97 24.52 13.10
C ALA A 89 -6.49 24.49 12.87
N ARG A 90 -7.03 25.59 12.33
CA ARG A 90 -8.42 25.67 11.92
C ARG A 90 -8.54 25.08 10.50
N PHE A 91 -9.36 24.07 10.35
CA PHE A 91 -9.74 23.53 9.06
C PHE A 91 -11.10 24.08 8.67
N ASP A 92 -11.14 24.79 7.55
CA ASP A 92 -12.37 25.36 7.00
C ASP A 92 -12.74 24.58 5.73
N SER A 93 -14.05 24.40 5.49
CA SER A 93 -14.54 23.75 4.28
C SER A 93 -14.21 24.54 3.01
N SER A 94 -13.94 25.84 3.11
CA SER A 94 -13.46 26.69 2.01
C SER A 94 -12.05 26.29 1.52
N PHE A 95 -11.27 25.54 2.33
CA PHE A 95 -9.98 25.01 1.94
C PHE A 95 -10.08 23.76 1.06
N LEU A 96 -11.27 23.17 0.96
CA LEU A 96 -11.52 22.03 0.08
C LEU A 96 -11.88 22.50 -1.32
N TYR A 97 -11.03 22.18 -2.25
CA TYR A 97 -11.20 22.51 -3.66
C TYR A 97 -11.47 21.28 -4.51
N GLU A 98 -12.46 21.35 -5.37
CA GLU A 98 -12.85 20.28 -6.29
C GLU A 98 -12.25 20.55 -7.68
N ASP A 99 -11.58 19.56 -8.22
CA ASP A 99 -10.98 19.66 -9.57
C ASP A 99 -11.99 19.22 -10.61
N LEU A 100 -12.72 20.19 -11.15
CA LEU A 100 -13.73 20.00 -12.18
C LEU A 100 -13.10 20.19 -13.56
N ASN A 101 -12.49 19.16 -14.09
CA ASN A 101 -11.74 19.19 -15.35
C ASN A 101 -12.29 18.22 -16.43
N ARG A 102 -13.49 17.70 -16.23
CA ARG A 102 -14.19 16.75 -17.11
C ARG A 102 -13.45 15.42 -17.32
N LYS A 103 -12.43 15.11 -16.49
CA LYS A 103 -11.71 13.84 -16.53
C LYS A 103 -12.31 12.87 -15.54
N ARG A 104 -12.19 11.58 -15.83
CA ARG A 104 -12.58 10.51 -14.89
C ARG A 104 -11.79 10.61 -13.61
N LYS A 105 -12.49 10.41 -12.50
CA LYS A 105 -11.94 10.52 -11.17
C LYS A 105 -11.50 9.16 -10.67
N PHE A 106 -10.54 9.21 -9.75
CA PHE A 106 -10.15 8.07 -8.95
C PHE A 106 -9.89 8.50 -7.50
N ALA A 107 -10.11 7.58 -6.60
CA ALA A 107 -9.69 7.67 -5.22
C ALA A 107 -9.14 6.32 -4.79
N GLY A 108 -8.17 6.31 -3.88
CA GLY A 108 -7.60 5.09 -3.33
C GLY A 108 -7.22 5.28 -1.86
N PHE A 109 -7.40 4.23 -1.10
CA PHE A 109 -6.94 4.11 0.28
C PHE A 109 -6.20 2.80 0.44
N GLY A 110 -5.08 2.82 1.13
CA GLY A 110 -4.35 1.65 1.54
C GLY A 110 -3.84 1.80 2.96
N ALA A 111 -3.97 0.76 3.75
CA ALA A 111 -3.34 0.66 5.05
C ALA A 111 -2.72 -0.72 5.21
N MET A 112 -1.59 -0.78 5.86
CA MET A 112 -0.91 -2.04 6.18
C MET A 112 -0.29 -1.94 7.56
N ALA A 113 -0.60 -2.92 8.39
CA ALA A 113 0.15 -3.16 9.61
C ALA A 113 1.15 -4.30 9.34
N TYR A 114 2.43 -4.00 9.48
CA TYR A 114 3.50 -5.00 9.48
C TYR A 114 3.55 -5.62 10.86
N LEU A 115 2.98 -6.79 10.96
CA LEU A 115 2.90 -7.56 12.20
C LEU A 115 4.27 -8.14 12.57
N PRO A 116 4.45 -8.67 13.77
CA PRO A 116 5.71 -9.30 14.19
C PRO A 116 6.18 -10.30 13.13
N SER A 117 7.38 -10.07 12.64
CA SER A 117 8.00 -10.85 11.57
C SER A 117 9.46 -11.06 11.86
N VAL A 118 10.00 -12.23 11.58
CA VAL A 118 11.37 -12.59 11.90
C VAL A 118 12.08 -13.22 10.71
N MET A 119 13.36 -12.98 10.62
CA MET A 119 14.26 -13.64 9.66
C MET A 119 15.51 -14.08 10.37
N VAL A 120 15.94 -15.31 10.09
CA VAL A 120 17.17 -15.91 10.62
C VAL A 120 17.99 -16.47 9.48
N GLN A 121 19.31 -16.30 9.57
CA GLN A 121 20.23 -16.90 8.63
C GLN A 121 20.86 -18.17 9.20
N TYR A 122 20.83 -19.23 8.40
CA TYR A 122 21.59 -20.45 8.63
C TYR A 122 22.47 -20.76 7.42
N LYS A 123 23.78 -20.55 7.56
CA LYS A 123 24.76 -20.67 6.45
C LYS A 123 24.37 -19.81 5.24
N LYS A 124 24.07 -20.43 4.08
CA LYS A 124 23.62 -19.78 2.84
C LYS A 124 22.10 -19.66 2.72
N LEU A 125 21.35 -20.29 3.63
CA LEU A 125 19.90 -20.28 3.69
C LEU A 125 19.42 -19.18 4.65
N HIS A 126 18.38 -18.47 4.26
CA HIS A 126 17.66 -17.53 5.12
C HIS A 126 16.21 -17.99 5.21
N VAL A 127 15.72 -18.09 6.42
CA VAL A 127 14.35 -18.47 6.73
C VAL A 127 13.68 -17.28 7.39
N GLY A 128 12.54 -16.89 6.90
CA GLY A 128 11.74 -15.79 7.45
C GLY A 128 10.30 -16.22 7.72
N TRP A 129 9.71 -15.61 8.72
CA TRP A 129 8.27 -15.62 8.96
C TRP A 129 7.78 -14.21 8.85
N VAL A 130 6.85 -13.95 7.93
CA VAL A 130 6.43 -12.60 7.49
C VAL A 130 4.94 -12.48 7.61
N ASN A 131 4.47 -11.47 8.36
CA ASN A 131 3.07 -11.29 8.68
C ASN A 131 2.61 -9.88 8.39
N ASP A 132 1.41 -9.73 7.81
CA ASP A 132 0.79 -8.45 7.49
C ASP A 132 -0.71 -8.48 7.69
N ALA A 133 -1.27 -7.34 8.07
CA ALA A 133 -2.68 -7.03 7.90
C ALA A 133 -2.81 -5.92 6.87
N VAL A 134 -3.66 -6.10 5.87
CA VAL A 134 -3.77 -5.23 4.69
C VAL A 134 -5.21 -4.83 4.48
N THR A 135 -5.42 -3.54 4.23
CA THR A 135 -6.68 -2.99 3.75
C THR A 135 -6.42 -2.16 2.50
N LEU A 136 -7.13 -2.45 1.44
CA LEU A 136 -7.04 -1.73 0.16
C LEU A 136 -8.45 -1.35 -0.28
N ALA A 137 -8.72 -0.06 -0.44
CA ALA A 137 -9.95 0.46 -1.01
C ALA A 137 -9.64 1.39 -2.17
N ARG A 138 -10.48 1.37 -3.19
CA ARG A 138 -10.31 2.23 -4.36
C ARG A 138 -11.59 2.43 -5.14
N GLY A 139 -11.69 3.60 -5.76
CA GLY A 139 -12.67 3.91 -6.80
C GLY A 139 -11.93 4.34 -8.06
N VAL A 140 -12.28 3.80 -9.21
CA VAL A 140 -11.60 4.07 -10.48
C VAL A 140 -12.59 4.25 -11.61
N GLY A 141 -12.33 5.22 -12.48
CA GLY A 141 -13.17 5.47 -13.65
C GLY A 141 -14.43 6.27 -13.33
N ILE A 142 -14.56 6.78 -12.11
CA ILE A 142 -15.75 7.49 -11.65
C ILE A 142 -15.91 8.77 -12.49
N ASN A 143 -17.08 8.94 -13.08
CA ASN A 143 -17.40 10.13 -13.82
C ASN A 143 -17.43 11.35 -12.88
N GLU A 144 -16.90 12.47 -13.34
CA GLU A 144 -16.78 13.69 -12.52
C GLU A 144 -18.12 14.16 -11.95
N PRO A 145 -19.23 14.19 -12.69
CA PRO A 145 -20.53 14.52 -12.13
C PRO A 145 -20.96 13.62 -10.98
N LEU A 146 -20.70 12.31 -11.09
CA LEU A 146 -20.99 11.36 -10.00
C LEU A 146 -20.12 11.62 -8.77
N ALA A 147 -18.83 11.89 -8.95
CA ALA A 147 -17.94 12.27 -7.86
C ALA A 147 -18.39 13.55 -7.16
N TYR A 148 -18.81 14.55 -7.93
CA TYR A 148 -19.36 15.81 -7.41
C TYR A 148 -20.65 15.59 -6.61
N ALA A 149 -21.55 14.79 -7.12
CA ALA A 149 -22.80 14.45 -6.44
C ALA A 149 -22.60 13.73 -5.11
N THR A 150 -21.64 12.80 -5.04
CA THR A 150 -21.34 12.02 -3.81
C THR A 150 -20.67 12.87 -2.72
N THR A 151 -20.02 13.97 -3.06
CA THR A 151 -19.37 14.86 -2.08
C THR A 151 -20.27 15.98 -1.58
N ARG A 152 -21.23 16.39 -2.37
CA ARG A 152 -22.09 17.55 -2.09
C ARG A 152 -23.57 17.21 -2.07
N GLU A 153 -24.02 16.26 -1.36
CA GLU A 153 -25.44 15.90 -1.21
C GLU A 153 -26.40 16.43 -2.29
N PHE A 154 -27.05 15.57 -3.02
CA PHE A 154 -27.97 15.93 -4.11
C PHE A 154 -29.08 16.91 -3.70
N SER A 155 -29.51 16.88 -2.42
CA SER A 155 -30.61 17.69 -1.91
C SER A 155 -30.24 19.14 -1.63
N TYR A 156 -28.99 19.46 -1.33
CA TYR A 156 -28.58 20.79 -0.90
C TYR A 156 -27.95 21.64 -2.01
N ASN A 157 -27.55 21.04 -3.11
CA ASN A 157 -26.82 21.76 -4.12
C ASN A 157 -27.49 21.69 -5.50
N LYS A 158 -28.34 22.68 -5.79
CA LYS A 158 -28.91 22.88 -7.14
C LYS A 158 -27.83 22.88 -8.24
N ARG A 159 -26.62 23.36 -7.93
CA ARG A 159 -25.48 23.32 -8.86
C ARG A 159 -24.98 21.89 -9.13
N ALA A 160 -24.87 21.06 -8.12
CA ALA A 160 -24.44 19.66 -8.30
C ALA A 160 -25.39 18.92 -9.22
N PHE A 161 -26.68 19.07 -8.96
CA PHE A 161 -27.70 18.42 -9.75
C PHE A 161 -27.78 18.98 -11.17
N ASN A 162 -27.64 20.30 -11.32
CA ASN A 162 -27.60 20.94 -12.65
C ASN A 162 -26.29 20.63 -13.40
N TYR A 163 -25.17 20.47 -12.68
CA TYR A 163 -23.91 20.06 -13.27
C TYR A 163 -23.91 18.59 -13.71
N PHE A 164 -24.54 17.73 -12.91
CA PHE A 164 -24.70 16.32 -13.24
C PHE A 164 -25.54 16.15 -14.52
N ILE A 165 -26.55 17.00 -14.70
CA ILE A 165 -27.54 16.89 -15.76
C ILE A 165 -27.83 18.30 -16.32
N LEU A 166 -26.88 18.76 -17.12
CA LEU A 166 -26.93 20.13 -17.70
C LEU A 166 -28.10 20.36 -18.60
N ASP A 167 -28.67 19.32 -19.21
CA ASP A 167 -29.75 19.44 -20.16
C ASP A 167 -30.84 18.39 -19.91
N LYS A 168 -32.10 18.75 -20.07
CA LYS A 168 -33.23 17.82 -19.94
C LYS A 168 -33.14 16.64 -20.92
N ASN A 169 -32.30 16.76 -21.96
CA ASN A 169 -32.11 15.75 -23.01
C ASN A 169 -30.71 15.14 -23.05
N ALA A 170 -29.82 15.47 -22.11
CA ALA A 170 -28.47 14.92 -22.13
C ALA A 170 -28.45 13.52 -21.53
N ASN A 171 -28.09 12.53 -22.32
CA ASN A 171 -27.78 11.19 -21.87
C ASN A 171 -26.35 11.15 -21.34
N TYR A 172 -26.18 10.77 -20.08
CA TYR A 172 -24.88 10.50 -19.52
C TYR A 172 -24.56 9.01 -19.61
N ASN A 173 -23.53 8.70 -20.38
CA ASN A 173 -22.98 7.38 -20.36
C ASN A 173 -21.95 7.29 -19.22
N LEU A 174 -22.32 6.58 -18.14
CA LEU A 174 -21.44 6.24 -17.04
C LEU A 174 -20.70 4.95 -17.39
N ASP A 175 -19.73 5.07 -18.30
CA ASP A 175 -18.92 3.91 -18.69
C ASP A 175 -18.19 3.28 -17.51
N ARG A 176 -17.61 2.13 -17.78
CA ARG A 176 -16.84 1.27 -16.89
C ARG A 176 -16.20 1.97 -15.69
N SER A 177 -16.69 1.66 -14.50
CA SER A 177 -16.15 2.10 -13.23
C SER A 177 -16.12 0.96 -12.23
N THR A 178 -15.25 1.07 -11.25
CA THR A 178 -15.16 0.07 -10.18
C THR A 178 -14.83 0.75 -8.86
N ILE A 179 -15.60 0.44 -7.83
CA ILE A 179 -15.31 0.73 -6.43
C ILE A 179 -15.05 -0.62 -5.76
N SER A 180 -13.98 -0.76 -5.03
CA SER A 180 -13.69 -2.00 -4.31
C SER A 180 -12.93 -1.72 -3.01
N ALA A 181 -13.24 -2.50 -1.98
CA ALA A 181 -12.55 -2.50 -0.71
C ALA A 181 -12.29 -3.95 -0.29
N ASN A 182 -11.08 -4.23 0.17
CA ASN A 182 -10.65 -5.57 0.57
C ASN A 182 -9.77 -5.49 1.80
N ALA A 183 -10.06 -6.28 2.83
CA ALA A 183 -9.27 -6.39 4.03
C ALA A 183 -8.90 -7.85 4.30
N TYR A 184 -7.63 -8.12 4.60
CA TYR A 184 -7.14 -9.49 4.85
C TYR A 184 -5.84 -9.47 5.68
N ILE A 185 -5.54 -10.62 6.29
CA ILE A 185 -4.28 -10.88 7.00
C ILE A 185 -3.51 -11.94 6.24
N THR A 186 -2.18 -11.79 6.17
CA THR A 186 -1.29 -12.79 5.61
C THR A 186 -0.26 -13.23 6.63
N SER A 187 0.06 -14.52 6.62
CA SER A 187 1.20 -15.09 7.34
C SER A 187 1.94 -16.03 6.41
N GLY A 188 3.23 -15.79 6.21
CA GLY A 188 4.00 -16.50 5.20
C GLY A 188 5.38 -16.92 5.68
N ILE A 189 5.84 -18.08 5.19
CA ILE A 189 7.20 -18.55 5.35
C ILE A 189 8.00 -18.14 4.11
N ASN A 190 9.03 -17.36 4.32
CA ASN A 190 10.02 -16.97 3.32
C ASN A 190 11.23 -17.89 3.40
N LEU A 191 11.61 -18.46 2.27
CA LEU A 191 12.84 -19.19 2.09
C LEU A 191 13.67 -18.52 1.00
N SER A 192 14.93 -18.20 1.30
CA SER A 192 15.85 -17.66 0.30
C SER A 192 17.24 -18.24 0.46
N PHE A 193 17.93 -18.41 -0.64
CA PHE A 193 19.29 -18.87 -0.66
C PHE A 193 20.15 -18.08 -1.63
N SER A 194 21.46 -18.10 -1.39
CA SER A 194 22.42 -17.43 -2.24
C SER A 194 23.50 -18.39 -2.73
N GLN A 195 23.82 -18.29 -4.02
CA GLN A 195 24.88 -19.03 -4.69
C GLN A 195 25.95 -18.06 -5.17
N ASP A 196 27.19 -18.32 -4.77
CA ASP A 196 28.34 -17.59 -5.31
C ASP A 196 28.67 -18.11 -6.70
N LEU A 197 28.84 -17.20 -7.65
CA LEU A 197 29.20 -17.47 -9.02
C LEU A 197 30.64 -17.00 -9.29
N PRO A 198 31.30 -17.49 -10.38
CA PRO A 198 32.56 -16.93 -10.84
C PRO A 198 32.50 -15.40 -11.05
N TRP A 199 33.67 -14.76 -11.20
CA TRP A 199 33.76 -13.34 -11.57
C TRP A 199 33.13 -12.37 -10.57
N LYS A 200 33.19 -12.69 -9.26
CA LYS A 200 32.68 -11.83 -8.18
C LYS A 200 31.18 -11.57 -8.23
N GLN A 201 30.44 -12.53 -8.69
CA GLN A 201 29.00 -12.49 -8.80
C GLN A 201 28.34 -13.34 -7.72
N LYS A 202 27.11 -12.99 -7.38
CA LYS A 202 26.26 -13.78 -6.51
C LYS A 202 24.84 -13.79 -7.07
N MET A 203 24.25 -14.96 -7.13
CA MET A 203 22.85 -15.14 -7.51
C MET A 203 22.03 -15.54 -6.30
N MET A 204 20.82 -15.09 -6.22
CA MET A 204 19.90 -15.35 -5.12
C MET A 204 18.53 -15.71 -5.66
N PHE A 205 17.90 -16.64 -4.98
CA PHE A 205 16.53 -17.06 -5.24
C PHE A 205 15.78 -17.05 -3.92
N GLY A 206 14.49 -16.77 -3.99
CA GLY A 206 13.63 -16.76 -2.82
C GLY A 206 12.17 -16.99 -3.20
N ALA A 207 11.47 -17.62 -2.27
CA ALA A 207 10.04 -17.82 -2.36
C ALA A 207 9.39 -17.58 -0.99
N THR A 208 8.17 -17.06 -0.99
CA THR A 208 7.34 -16.94 0.21
C THR A 208 6.02 -17.63 -0.06
N ILE A 209 5.65 -18.59 0.79
CA ILE A 209 4.32 -19.23 0.75
C ILE A 209 3.50 -18.62 1.88
N LYS A 210 2.29 -18.16 1.56
CA LYS A 210 1.42 -17.41 2.47
C LYS A 210 0.09 -18.13 2.70
N LYS A 211 -0.33 -18.24 3.94
CA LYS A 211 -1.74 -18.41 4.28
C LYS A 211 -2.40 -17.03 4.35
N VAL A 212 -3.63 -16.94 3.86
CA VAL A 212 -4.38 -15.68 3.81
C VAL A 212 -5.72 -15.88 4.48
N TRP A 213 -6.07 -14.96 5.38
CA TRP A 213 -7.36 -14.88 6.05
C TRP A 213 -8.05 -13.61 5.60
N GLY A 214 -9.16 -13.75 4.88
CA GLY A 214 -10.00 -12.63 4.49
C GLY A 214 -10.83 -12.12 5.67
N LEU A 215 -10.75 -10.83 5.93
CA LEU A 215 -11.57 -10.17 6.96
C LEU A 215 -12.90 -9.68 6.40
N GLY A 216 -12.93 -9.40 5.09
CA GLY A 216 -14.11 -8.94 4.40
C GLY A 216 -13.79 -7.91 3.32
N GLY A 217 -14.85 -7.49 2.64
CA GLY A 217 -14.78 -6.46 1.63
C GLY A 217 -16.07 -6.33 0.84
N ALA A 218 -16.02 -5.44 -0.14
CA ALA A 218 -17.12 -5.24 -1.06
C ALA A 218 -16.59 -4.72 -2.39
N TYR A 219 -17.36 -4.91 -3.44
CA TYR A 219 -17.15 -4.20 -4.69
C TYR A 219 -18.48 -3.77 -5.31
N LEU A 220 -18.40 -2.70 -6.07
CA LEU A 220 -19.45 -2.21 -6.95
C LEU A 220 -18.79 -1.93 -8.30
N LYS A 221 -19.26 -2.56 -9.34
CA LYS A 221 -18.75 -2.43 -10.70
C LYS A 221 -19.91 -2.19 -11.63
N TRP A 222 -19.78 -1.21 -12.52
CA TRP A 222 -20.67 -1.06 -13.65
C TRP A 222 -19.83 -0.95 -14.93
N ASP A 223 -20.31 -1.58 -15.99
CA ASP A 223 -19.64 -1.58 -17.28
C ASP A 223 -20.24 -0.53 -18.22
N ASP A 224 -21.57 -0.44 -18.27
CA ASP A 224 -22.31 0.58 -19.00
C ASP A 224 -23.53 0.97 -18.17
N MET A 225 -23.80 2.26 -18.08
CA MET A 225 -24.98 2.80 -17.43
C MET A 225 -25.33 4.13 -18.07
N GLN A 226 -26.47 4.21 -18.69
CA GLN A 226 -27.00 5.46 -19.21
C GLN A 226 -27.92 6.09 -18.16
N VAL A 227 -27.69 7.35 -17.87
CA VAL A 227 -28.47 8.10 -16.88
C VAL A 227 -28.95 9.40 -17.50
N HIS A 228 -30.22 9.68 -17.38
CA HIS A 228 -30.78 10.96 -17.75
C HIS A 228 -31.77 11.51 -16.72
N LYS A 229 -31.92 12.81 -16.72
CA LYS A 229 -32.78 13.52 -15.81
C LYS A 229 -34.20 13.57 -16.35
N VAL A 230 -35.13 13.01 -15.60
CA VAL A 230 -36.56 13.12 -15.91
C VAL A 230 -37.15 14.37 -15.31
N ARG A 231 -36.85 14.67 -14.05
CA ARG A 231 -37.30 15.88 -13.32
C ARG A 231 -36.30 16.24 -12.21
N GLN A 232 -36.56 17.27 -11.44
CA GLN A 232 -35.60 17.93 -10.55
C GLN A 232 -34.74 16.97 -9.67
N ASN A 233 -35.31 15.93 -9.08
CA ASN A 233 -34.58 14.98 -8.23
C ASN A 233 -34.73 13.54 -8.74
N VAL A 234 -35.23 13.34 -9.95
CA VAL A 234 -35.48 12.00 -10.48
C VAL A 234 -34.56 11.71 -11.64
N LEU A 235 -33.78 10.66 -11.47
CA LEU A 235 -32.89 10.09 -12.46
C LEU A 235 -33.55 8.84 -13.06
N GLN A 236 -33.42 8.66 -14.35
CA GLN A 236 -33.78 7.44 -15.05
C GLN A 236 -32.50 6.75 -15.48
N PHE A 237 -32.44 5.46 -15.21
CA PHE A 237 -31.33 4.58 -15.60
C PHE A 237 -31.80 3.69 -16.75
N ASP A 238 -31.04 3.71 -17.82
CA ASP A 238 -31.29 2.84 -19.00
C ASP A 238 -30.02 2.02 -19.29
N GLN A 239 -30.20 0.85 -19.91
CA GLN A 239 -29.12 -0.06 -20.33
C GLN A 239 -28.08 -0.28 -19.22
N THR A 240 -28.54 -0.59 -18.01
CA THR A 240 -27.69 -0.65 -16.83
C THR A 240 -27.18 -2.06 -16.60
N ASN A 241 -25.83 -2.18 -16.53
CA ASN A 241 -25.15 -3.42 -16.13
C ASN A 241 -24.33 -3.11 -14.87
N ILE A 242 -24.80 -3.60 -13.72
CA ILE A 242 -24.17 -3.38 -12.41
C ILE A 242 -23.93 -4.73 -11.75
N HIS A 243 -22.74 -4.90 -11.20
CA HIS A 243 -22.35 -6.05 -10.39
C HIS A 243 -21.80 -5.56 -9.06
N TYR A 244 -22.36 -6.03 -7.97
CA TYR A 244 -21.84 -5.71 -6.64
C TYR A 244 -21.92 -6.90 -5.71
N ALA A 245 -21.03 -6.93 -4.73
CA ALA A 245 -21.02 -7.93 -3.68
C ALA A 245 -20.52 -7.37 -2.37
N LEU A 246 -21.04 -7.92 -1.30
CA LEU A 246 -20.56 -7.75 0.06
C LEU A 246 -20.18 -9.13 0.60
N TYR A 247 -18.95 -9.25 1.09
CA TYR A 247 -18.43 -10.46 1.71
C TYR A 247 -17.81 -10.12 3.07
N GLN A 248 -18.27 -10.80 4.10
CA GLN A 248 -17.88 -10.54 5.48
C GLN A 248 -17.28 -11.79 6.12
N GLY A 249 -16.26 -11.59 6.94
CA GLY A 249 -15.63 -12.63 7.76
C GLY A 249 -15.05 -13.81 6.98
N LYS A 250 -14.49 -14.74 7.65
CA LYS A 250 -14.03 -16.12 7.29
C LYS A 250 -13.59 -16.42 5.85
N GLY A 251 -13.04 -15.43 5.12
CA GLY A 251 -12.36 -15.70 3.86
C GLY A 251 -11.09 -16.52 4.10
N SER A 252 -10.85 -17.52 3.27
CA SER A 252 -9.65 -18.36 3.33
C SER A 252 -8.95 -18.42 1.98
N GLY A 253 -7.63 -18.31 2.01
CA GLY A 253 -6.85 -18.31 0.79
C GLY A 253 -5.40 -18.69 0.99
N ALA A 254 -4.69 -18.70 -0.13
CA ALA A 254 -3.25 -18.88 -0.18
C ALA A 254 -2.64 -17.90 -1.16
N GLY A 255 -1.37 -17.57 -0.93
CA GLY A 255 -0.58 -16.73 -1.79
C GLY A 255 0.85 -17.19 -1.88
N MET A 256 1.55 -16.73 -2.92
CA MET A 256 2.96 -17.03 -3.12
C MET A 256 3.67 -15.81 -3.69
N ASP A 257 4.92 -15.62 -3.25
CA ASP A 257 5.85 -14.68 -3.86
C ASP A 257 7.06 -15.45 -4.39
N LEU A 258 7.56 -15.04 -5.55
CA LEU A 258 8.77 -15.57 -6.16
C LEU A 258 9.74 -14.43 -6.43
N GLY A 259 11.02 -14.66 -6.19
CA GLY A 259 12.05 -13.66 -6.38
C GLY A 259 13.35 -14.23 -6.86
N TRP A 260 14.02 -13.43 -7.67
CA TRP A 260 15.37 -13.63 -8.14
C TRP A 260 16.16 -12.33 -7.98
N ALA A 261 17.45 -12.45 -7.68
CA ALA A 261 18.35 -11.31 -7.69
C ALA A 261 19.78 -11.73 -8.05
N TRP A 262 20.47 -10.81 -8.70
CA TRP A 262 21.87 -10.94 -9.09
C TRP A 262 22.67 -9.75 -8.60
N VAL A 263 23.88 -10.03 -8.11
CA VAL A 263 24.77 -9.04 -7.51
C VAL A 263 26.16 -9.15 -8.13
N TYR A 264 26.71 -8.04 -8.57
CA TYR A 264 28.07 -7.90 -9.01
C TYR A 264 28.87 -7.09 -8.01
N HIS A 265 29.98 -7.67 -7.50
CA HIS A 265 30.85 -7.06 -6.50
C HIS A 265 32.08 -6.43 -7.12
N LYS A 266 32.66 -5.41 -6.46
CA LYS A 266 33.94 -4.81 -6.85
C LYS A 266 35.12 -5.74 -6.56
N ALA A 267 36.31 -5.41 -7.10
CA ALA A 267 37.49 -6.25 -7.20
C ALA A 267 37.97 -6.96 -5.91
N ASP A 268 37.80 -6.39 -4.74
CA ASP A 268 38.42 -6.87 -3.50
C ASP A 268 37.51 -7.78 -2.65
N TYR A 269 36.52 -8.37 -3.26
CA TYR A 269 35.46 -9.13 -2.62
C TYR A 269 35.94 -10.42 -1.95
N LYS A 270 36.94 -11.12 -2.49
CA LYS A 270 37.33 -12.45 -2.06
C LYS A 270 38.34 -12.54 -0.90
N GLN A 271 38.99 -11.44 -0.54
CA GLN A 271 40.19 -11.54 0.31
C GLN A 271 39.96 -11.79 1.80
N ASN A 272 38.77 -11.67 2.36
CA ASN A 272 38.61 -11.75 3.84
C ASN A 272 37.38 -12.48 4.39
N GLY A 273 36.65 -13.27 3.64
CA GLY A 273 35.52 -14.06 4.15
C GLY A 273 34.33 -13.29 4.76
N ASP A 274 34.47 -12.00 4.96
CA ASP A 274 33.56 -11.14 5.73
C ASP A 274 32.96 -10.06 4.82
N TYR A 275 32.19 -10.52 3.88
CA TYR A 275 31.63 -9.69 2.78
C TYR A 275 30.80 -8.49 3.24
N LEU A 276 30.32 -8.52 4.44
CA LEU A 276 29.33 -7.58 4.95
C LEU A 276 29.90 -6.65 6.01
N LYS A 277 31.04 -7.00 6.64
CA LYS A 277 31.66 -6.17 7.68
C LYS A 277 32.46 -4.98 7.17
N LYS A 278 33.09 -5.09 6.01
CA LYS A 278 33.90 -3.99 5.45
C LYS A 278 33.25 -3.47 4.20
N HIS A 279 32.49 -2.44 4.25
CA HIS A 279 32.10 -1.39 3.25
C HIS A 279 32.25 -1.68 1.73
N LYS A 280 32.64 -2.89 1.32
CA LYS A 280 32.85 -3.30 -0.07
C LYS A 280 31.61 -4.03 -0.56
N LEU A 281 30.60 -3.21 -0.85
CA LEU A 281 29.31 -3.65 -1.33
C LEU A 281 29.38 -3.97 -2.83
N TYR A 282 28.26 -4.37 -3.36
CA TYR A 282 28.05 -4.56 -4.79
C TYR A 282 28.33 -3.27 -5.58
N LYS A 283 28.67 -3.41 -6.85
CA LYS A 283 28.61 -2.32 -7.83
C LYS A 283 27.19 -2.20 -8.36
N TYR A 284 26.58 -3.34 -8.66
CA TYR A 284 25.19 -3.47 -9.11
C TYR A 284 24.50 -4.61 -8.36
N LYS A 285 23.23 -4.38 -8.04
CA LYS A 285 22.30 -5.39 -7.54
C LYS A 285 21.01 -5.29 -8.38
N ILE A 286 20.71 -6.31 -9.15
CA ILE A 286 19.54 -6.39 -10.02
C ILE A 286 18.60 -7.42 -9.43
N GLY A 287 17.32 -7.13 -9.40
CA GLY A 287 16.31 -8.06 -8.89
C GLY A 287 15.01 -8.00 -9.68
N ALA A 288 14.36 -9.14 -9.75
CA ALA A 288 13.01 -9.28 -10.28
C ALA A 288 12.19 -10.19 -9.36
N SER A 289 10.91 -9.88 -9.20
CA SER A 289 10.01 -10.71 -8.41
C SER A 289 8.56 -10.60 -8.89
N ILE A 290 7.78 -11.64 -8.63
CA ILE A 290 6.33 -11.63 -8.73
C ILE A 290 5.79 -11.87 -7.33
N LEU A 291 4.92 -10.97 -6.88
CA LEU A 291 4.41 -10.94 -5.52
C LEU A 291 2.90 -11.12 -5.52
N ASP A 292 2.40 -11.69 -4.41
CA ASP A 292 0.98 -11.84 -4.13
C ASP A 292 0.23 -12.62 -5.23
N LEU A 293 0.84 -13.70 -5.74
CA LEU A 293 0.17 -14.70 -6.57
C LEU A 293 -0.81 -15.48 -5.69
N GLY A 294 -2.11 -15.37 -5.96
CA GLY A 294 -3.11 -16.11 -5.20
C GLY A 294 -4.45 -15.44 -5.10
N SER A 295 -5.31 -15.98 -4.23
CA SER A 295 -6.68 -15.50 -4.03
C SER A 295 -7.20 -15.86 -2.65
N ILE A 296 -8.31 -15.21 -2.29
CA ILE A 296 -9.11 -15.45 -1.09
C ILE A 296 -10.49 -15.90 -1.56
N ARG A 297 -10.97 -16.99 -1.02
CA ARG A 297 -12.32 -17.50 -1.23
C ARG A 297 -13.19 -17.10 -0.05
N TYR A 298 -14.27 -16.40 -0.32
CA TYR A 298 -15.31 -16.05 0.62
C TYR A 298 -16.55 -16.91 0.32
N GLU A 299 -16.96 -17.72 1.26
CA GLU A 299 -18.21 -18.46 1.17
C GLU A 299 -19.36 -17.55 1.65
N ASN A 300 -20.55 -17.73 1.09
CA ASN A 300 -21.75 -16.97 1.45
C ASN A 300 -21.62 -15.43 1.25
N ALA A 301 -20.97 -15.00 0.18
CA ALA A 301 -20.99 -13.59 -0.20
C ALA A 301 -22.38 -13.22 -0.74
N SER A 302 -22.93 -12.12 -0.25
CA SER A 302 -24.14 -11.53 -0.83
C SER A 302 -23.78 -10.83 -2.13
N THR A 303 -24.29 -11.32 -3.24
CA THR A 303 -23.98 -10.79 -4.58
C THR A 303 -25.25 -10.41 -5.30
N THR A 304 -25.19 -9.32 -6.03
CA THR A 304 -26.29 -8.88 -6.89
C THR A 304 -25.76 -8.53 -8.26
N ASP A 305 -26.44 -9.05 -9.25
CA ASP A 305 -26.20 -8.77 -10.66
C ASP A 305 -27.46 -8.10 -11.24
N ILE A 306 -27.28 -6.99 -11.93
CA ILE A 306 -28.33 -6.28 -12.66
C ILE A 306 -27.86 -6.25 -14.11
N VAL A 307 -28.60 -6.93 -14.98
CA VAL A 307 -28.20 -7.11 -16.38
C VAL A 307 -29.29 -6.56 -17.28
N ASN A 308 -28.89 -5.69 -18.21
CA ASN A 308 -29.77 -5.06 -19.21
C ASN A 308 -31.03 -4.43 -18.58
N ALA A 309 -30.89 -3.83 -17.42
CA ALA A 309 -31.99 -3.12 -16.80
C ALA A 309 -32.46 -1.96 -17.68
N THR A 310 -33.75 -1.92 -17.91
CA THR A 310 -34.39 -0.89 -18.74
C THR A 310 -35.25 0.04 -17.89
N SER A 311 -35.10 1.34 -18.14
CA SER A 311 -36.03 2.41 -17.70
C SER A 311 -36.44 2.37 -16.22
N THR A 312 -35.46 2.35 -15.33
CA THR A 312 -35.70 2.50 -13.90
C THR A 312 -35.56 3.95 -13.47
N THR A 313 -36.49 4.44 -12.70
CA THR A 313 -36.42 5.78 -12.10
C THR A 313 -36.05 5.71 -10.62
N TRP A 314 -35.19 6.61 -10.21
CA TRP A 314 -34.80 6.78 -8.81
C TRP A 314 -34.99 8.23 -8.38
N ASP A 315 -35.70 8.41 -7.27
CA ASP A 315 -35.81 9.70 -6.61
C ASP A 315 -34.60 9.88 -5.66
N ALA A 316 -33.71 10.77 -6.05
CA ALA A 316 -32.49 11.07 -5.30
C ALA A 316 -32.72 12.08 -4.15
N THR A 317 -33.97 12.42 -3.82
CA THR A 317 -34.28 13.26 -2.66
C THR A 317 -33.84 12.55 -1.38
N GLY A 318 -33.08 13.25 -0.54
CA GLY A 318 -32.54 12.64 0.69
C GLY A 318 -31.47 11.58 0.45
N PHE A 319 -30.69 11.71 -0.62
CA PHE A 319 -29.60 10.77 -0.95
C PHE A 319 -28.72 10.39 0.25
N ARG A 320 -28.34 11.36 1.07
CA ARG A 320 -27.55 11.11 2.26
C ARG A 320 -28.27 10.17 3.24
N ASP A 321 -29.52 10.44 3.50
CA ASP A 321 -30.30 9.70 4.48
C ASP A 321 -30.56 8.26 4.01
N GLN A 322 -30.65 8.06 2.69
CA GLN A 322 -30.78 6.74 2.09
C GLN A 322 -29.51 5.89 2.25
N PHE A 323 -28.33 6.50 2.20
CA PHE A 323 -27.05 5.79 2.21
C PHE A 323 -26.27 5.89 3.53
N VAL A 324 -26.48 6.90 4.34
CA VAL A 324 -25.69 7.22 5.53
C VAL A 324 -26.46 6.99 6.83
N GLY A 325 -27.79 7.15 6.83
CA GLY A 325 -28.60 7.18 8.05
C GLY A 325 -29.11 5.85 8.54
N ALA A 326 -29.01 4.78 7.77
CA ALA A 326 -29.93 3.64 7.97
C ALA A 326 -29.36 2.41 8.69
N ALA A 327 -28.04 2.22 8.85
CA ALA A 327 -27.56 1.00 9.48
C ALA A 327 -26.17 1.14 10.13
N PRO A 328 -25.98 0.58 11.33
CA PRO A 328 -24.66 0.48 11.97
C PRO A 328 -23.73 -0.52 11.25
N GLU A 329 -24.26 -1.39 10.41
CA GLU A 329 -23.50 -2.39 9.66
C GLU A 329 -23.45 -2.08 8.16
N PRO A 330 -22.39 -2.47 7.45
CA PRO A 330 -22.29 -2.35 5.99
C PRO A 330 -23.45 -3.13 5.33
N SER A 331 -24.28 -2.44 4.57
CA SER A 331 -25.43 -3.03 3.89
C SER A 331 -25.49 -2.60 2.42
N LEU A 332 -25.93 -3.50 1.56
CA LEU A 332 -26.23 -3.22 0.15
C LEU A 332 -27.70 -2.76 -0.05
N THR A 333 -28.49 -2.80 1.00
CA THR A 333 -29.93 -2.47 1.00
C THR A 333 -30.28 -1.15 0.27
N PRO A 334 -29.51 -0.05 0.40
CA PRO A 334 -29.84 1.16 -0.32
C PRO A 334 -29.76 1.00 -1.84
N ILE A 335 -28.79 0.22 -2.34
CA ILE A 335 -28.64 -0.07 -3.77
C ILE A 335 -29.72 -1.05 -4.22
N ASP A 336 -29.99 -2.09 -3.42
CA ASP A 336 -31.07 -3.05 -3.67
C ASP A 336 -32.43 -2.34 -3.78
N ASN A 337 -32.71 -1.37 -2.91
CA ASN A 337 -33.97 -0.62 -2.94
C ASN A 337 -34.19 0.18 -4.23
N ILE A 338 -33.11 0.63 -4.89
CA ILE A 338 -33.19 1.32 -6.18
C ILE A 338 -33.56 0.33 -7.30
N PHE A 339 -32.96 -0.87 -7.27
CA PHE A 339 -32.96 -1.77 -8.42
C PHE A 339 -33.77 -3.07 -8.23
N LYS A 340 -34.26 -3.40 -7.00
CA LYS A 340 -34.95 -4.68 -6.71
C LYS A 340 -36.20 -4.97 -7.58
N ASN A 341 -36.83 -3.93 -8.13
CA ASN A 341 -38.01 -4.06 -8.96
C ASN A 341 -37.71 -4.00 -10.45
N VAL A 342 -36.43 -3.99 -10.81
CA VAL A 342 -36.02 -3.83 -12.22
C VAL A 342 -35.90 -5.20 -12.90
N SER A 343 -36.32 -5.27 -14.15
CA SER A 343 -36.07 -6.42 -14.99
C SER A 343 -34.55 -6.71 -15.04
N GLY A 344 -34.14 -7.95 -14.81
CA GLY A 344 -32.72 -8.33 -14.79
C GLY A 344 -32.02 -8.23 -13.42
N TYR A 345 -32.73 -7.85 -12.36
CA TYR A 345 -32.21 -7.91 -10.99
C TYR A 345 -32.16 -9.37 -10.49
N GLN A 346 -30.98 -9.80 -10.08
CA GLN A 346 -30.74 -11.12 -9.49
C GLN A 346 -29.86 -10.96 -8.26
N SER A 347 -30.39 -11.31 -7.09
CA SER A 347 -29.64 -11.32 -5.84
C SER A 347 -29.50 -12.75 -5.34
N ASP A 348 -28.27 -13.15 -5.00
CA ASP A 348 -27.96 -14.52 -4.59
C ASP A 348 -26.82 -14.51 -3.54
N THR A 349 -26.73 -15.62 -2.83
CA THR A 349 -25.62 -15.87 -1.91
C THR A 349 -24.71 -16.92 -2.54
N ARG A 350 -23.53 -16.50 -2.97
CA ARG A 350 -22.59 -17.39 -3.65
C ARG A 350 -21.16 -17.23 -3.15
N THR A 351 -20.31 -18.17 -3.54
CA THR A 351 -18.88 -18.08 -3.28
C THR A 351 -18.24 -16.98 -4.16
N GLU A 352 -17.57 -16.03 -3.51
CA GLU A 352 -16.77 -15.02 -4.20
C GLU A 352 -15.26 -15.29 -4.06
N ILE A 353 -14.55 -15.18 -5.17
CA ILE A 353 -13.08 -15.33 -5.22
C ILE A 353 -12.45 -13.97 -5.50
N ILE A 354 -11.71 -13.48 -4.54
CA ILE A 354 -11.01 -12.20 -4.62
C ILE A 354 -9.50 -12.45 -4.77
N GLY A 355 -8.95 -12.10 -5.92
CA GLY A 355 -7.52 -12.23 -6.17
C GLY A 355 -6.70 -11.27 -5.30
N LEU A 356 -5.56 -11.74 -4.82
CA LEU A 356 -4.54 -10.92 -4.16
C LEU A 356 -3.97 -9.87 -5.13
N PRO A 357 -3.34 -8.80 -4.63
CA PRO A 357 -2.84 -7.69 -5.46
C PRO A 357 -1.56 -8.06 -6.20
N THR A 358 -1.64 -9.03 -7.08
CA THR A 358 -0.52 -9.58 -7.85
C THR A 358 0.22 -8.49 -8.59
N ARG A 359 1.56 -8.44 -8.43
CA ARG A 359 2.42 -7.43 -9.04
C ARG A 359 3.78 -8.01 -9.44
N PHE A 360 4.35 -7.46 -10.49
CA PHE A 360 5.73 -7.64 -10.89
C PHE A 360 6.57 -6.50 -10.35
N VAL A 361 7.75 -6.81 -9.83
CA VAL A 361 8.73 -5.82 -9.34
C VAL A 361 10.05 -6.07 -10.04
N ALA A 362 10.62 -5.02 -10.63
CA ALA A 362 11.98 -5.02 -11.15
C ALA A 362 12.78 -3.90 -10.48
N SER A 363 14.02 -4.16 -10.12
CA SER A 363 14.86 -3.16 -9.47
C SER A 363 16.32 -3.28 -9.87
N VAL A 364 16.98 -2.13 -9.96
CA VAL A 364 18.43 -2.01 -10.12
C VAL A 364 18.94 -1.08 -9.03
N ASP A 365 19.89 -1.53 -8.26
CA ASP A 365 20.49 -0.75 -7.19
C ASP A 365 21.98 -0.58 -7.47
N TYR A 366 22.38 0.67 -7.68
CA TYR A 366 23.72 1.05 -8.10
C TYR A 366 24.48 1.73 -6.96
N GLN A 367 25.67 1.25 -6.65
CA GLN A 367 26.55 1.92 -5.72
C GLN A 367 27.37 3.01 -6.43
N TYR A 368 26.97 4.26 -6.21
CA TYR A 368 27.70 5.43 -6.74
C TYR A 368 29.02 5.64 -5.98
N SER A 369 28.97 5.73 -4.64
CA SER A 369 30.15 5.89 -3.79
C SER A 369 30.10 4.96 -2.58
N LYS A 370 31.01 5.10 -1.63
CA LYS A 370 31.16 4.21 -0.45
C LYS A 370 29.83 4.02 0.32
N ASN A 371 29.07 5.08 0.50
CA ASN A 371 27.83 5.08 1.28
C ASN A 371 26.63 5.62 0.49
N VAL A 372 26.82 5.98 -0.78
CA VAL A 372 25.78 6.55 -1.63
C VAL A 372 25.34 5.52 -2.66
N PHE A 373 24.05 5.30 -2.71
CA PHE A 373 23.39 4.35 -3.61
C PHE A 373 22.26 5.04 -4.35
N ILE A 374 21.95 4.54 -5.53
CA ILE A 374 20.79 4.99 -6.29
C ILE A 374 20.00 3.73 -6.67
N ASN A 375 18.77 3.65 -6.21
CA ASN A 375 17.86 2.58 -6.56
C ASN A 375 16.91 3.04 -7.67
N TYR A 376 16.75 2.21 -8.68
CA TYR A 376 15.74 2.32 -9.74
C TYR A 376 14.79 1.14 -9.58
N GLN A 377 13.50 1.40 -9.48
CA GLN A 377 12.50 0.37 -9.26
C GLN A 377 11.25 0.63 -10.09
N VAL A 378 10.71 -0.44 -10.65
CA VAL A 378 9.40 -0.45 -11.29
C VAL A 378 8.54 -1.51 -10.61
N VAL A 379 7.35 -1.12 -10.23
CA VAL A 379 6.31 -2.01 -9.72
C VAL A 379 5.12 -1.94 -10.65
N GLN A 380 4.84 -3.04 -11.31
CA GLN A 380 3.75 -3.17 -12.27
C GLN A 380 2.66 -4.07 -11.70
N SER A 381 1.48 -3.53 -11.50
CA SER A 381 0.31 -4.34 -11.15
C SER A 381 -0.06 -5.26 -12.30
N LEU A 382 -0.23 -6.54 -12.01
CA LEU A 382 -0.70 -7.54 -12.98
C LEU A 382 -2.23 -7.72 -12.94
N ARG A 383 -2.91 -6.97 -12.07
CA ARG A 383 -4.38 -6.90 -12.03
C ARG A 383 -4.88 -5.74 -12.88
N GLY A 384 -5.91 -5.97 -13.63
CA GLY A 384 -6.55 -4.95 -14.46
C GLY A 384 -7.03 -3.74 -13.66
N ARG A 385 -7.12 -2.57 -14.30
CA ARG A 385 -7.50 -1.31 -13.63
C ARG A 385 -8.92 -1.33 -13.07
N TYR A 386 -9.86 -1.93 -13.78
CA TYR A 386 -11.29 -2.00 -13.43
C TYR A 386 -11.65 -3.37 -12.82
N THR A 387 -10.78 -3.93 -11.99
CA THR A 387 -11.00 -5.23 -11.37
C THR A 387 -11.68 -5.10 -10.01
N LYS A 388 -12.50 -6.09 -9.62
CA LYS A 388 -13.03 -6.24 -8.26
C LYS A 388 -11.97 -6.71 -7.25
N HIS A 389 -10.89 -7.29 -7.75
CA HIS A 389 -9.81 -7.86 -6.94
C HIS A 389 -8.99 -6.79 -6.22
N ALA A 390 -8.31 -7.17 -5.15
CA ALA A 390 -7.32 -6.31 -4.51
C ALA A 390 -6.23 -5.90 -5.52
N ARG A 391 -5.82 -4.64 -5.49
CA ARG A 391 -4.85 -4.11 -6.43
C ARG A 391 -4.01 -3.00 -5.82
N TYR A 392 -2.71 -3.11 -5.92
CA TYR A 392 -1.80 -1.98 -5.80
C TYR A 392 -1.68 -1.24 -7.14
N GLN A 393 -1.45 0.05 -7.08
CA GLN A 393 -1.20 0.86 -8.28
C GLN A 393 0.24 0.63 -8.77
N SER A 394 0.45 0.76 -10.08
CA SER A 394 1.78 0.69 -10.67
C SER A 394 2.55 1.98 -10.43
N TYR A 395 3.87 1.87 -10.24
CA TYR A 395 4.75 3.03 -10.09
C TYR A 395 6.17 2.73 -10.57
N ALA A 396 6.91 3.80 -10.89
CA ALA A 396 8.35 3.79 -11.06
C ALA A 396 8.98 4.69 -9.99
N MET A 397 10.15 4.33 -9.49
CA MET A 397 10.86 5.05 -8.43
C MET A 397 12.34 5.18 -8.76
N VAL A 398 12.88 6.34 -8.46
CA VAL A 398 14.32 6.57 -8.33
C VAL A 398 14.58 7.05 -6.91
N ALA A 399 15.42 6.35 -6.17
CA ALA A 399 15.67 6.63 -4.76
C ALA A 399 17.17 6.72 -4.49
N PRO A 400 17.78 7.92 -4.61
CA PRO A 400 19.10 8.17 -4.05
C PRO A 400 19.04 8.02 -2.53
N ARG A 401 20.04 7.34 -1.97
CA ARG A 401 20.13 7.13 -0.53
C ARG A 401 21.57 7.16 -0.04
N TYR A 402 21.74 7.69 1.17
CA TYR A 402 22.95 7.58 1.95
C TYR A 402 22.75 6.54 3.04
N GLU A 403 23.55 5.46 3.02
CA GLU A 403 23.33 4.28 3.83
C GLU A 403 24.57 3.95 4.66
N LYS A 404 24.38 3.87 5.99
CA LYS A 404 25.32 3.34 6.98
C LYS A 404 24.66 2.28 7.84
N GLU A 405 25.46 1.58 8.65
CA GLU A 405 25.00 0.53 9.55
C GLU A 405 23.84 0.97 10.45
N LYS A 406 24.00 2.11 11.14
CA LYS A 406 23.05 2.58 12.14
C LYS A 406 21.97 3.50 11.60
N TRP A 407 22.18 4.09 10.43
CA TRP A 407 21.22 5.03 9.85
C TRP A 407 21.30 5.09 8.32
N GLU A 408 20.19 5.44 7.75
CA GLU A 408 19.98 5.57 6.32
C GLU A 408 19.02 6.73 6.05
N ILE A 409 19.35 7.54 5.06
CA ILE A 409 18.47 8.59 4.55
C ILE A 409 18.27 8.33 3.07
N SER A 410 17.03 8.42 2.62
CA SER A 410 16.65 8.29 1.21
C SER A 410 15.68 9.39 0.80
N VAL A 411 15.81 9.85 -0.44
CA VAL A 411 14.92 10.84 -1.06
C VAL A 411 14.31 10.21 -2.31
N PRO A 412 13.25 9.41 -2.16
CA PRO A 412 12.60 8.78 -3.29
C PRO A 412 11.85 9.80 -4.14
N VAL A 413 11.99 9.67 -5.46
CA VAL A 413 11.17 10.34 -6.47
C VAL A 413 10.39 9.26 -7.20
N LEU A 414 9.08 9.39 -7.23
CA LEU A 414 8.18 8.36 -7.72
C LEU A 414 7.25 8.93 -8.80
N LEU A 415 7.03 8.13 -9.83
CA LEU A 415 5.97 8.31 -10.79
C LEU A 415 4.87 7.29 -10.46
N GLU A 416 3.85 7.73 -9.73
CA GLU A 416 2.79 6.89 -9.15
C GLU A 416 1.46 6.96 -9.93
N TYR A 417 0.44 6.25 -9.43
CA TYR A 417 -0.92 6.19 -9.98
C TYR A 417 -0.99 5.69 -11.40
N ASP A 418 -0.41 4.52 -11.62
CA ASP A 418 -0.27 3.96 -12.96
C ASP A 418 0.48 4.98 -13.86
N TYR A 419 1.59 5.53 -13.33
CA TYR A 419 2.52 6.47 -13.98
C TYR A 419 1.94 7.86 -14.33
N ARG A 420 1.00 8.36 -13.51
CA ARG A 420 0.28 9.63 -13.80
C ARG A 420 0.63 10.79 -12.89
N SER A 421 1.28 10.56 -11.77
CA SER A 421 1.57 11.58 -10.76
C SER A 421 3.01 11.49 -10.28
N LEU A 422 3.75 12.58 -10.39
CA LEU A 422 5.10 12.68 -9.86
C LEU A 422 5.04 13.02 -8.37
N ARG A 423 5.87 12.32 -7.58
CA ARG A 423 5.98 12.47 -6.13
C ARG A 423 7.42 12.51 -5.70
N ALA A 424 7.68 13.21 -4.62
CA ALA A 424 8.97 13.19 -3.96
C ALA A 424 8.79 13.03 -2.46
N GLY A 425 9.60 12.19 -1.87
CA GLY A 425 9.47 11.78 -0.49
C GLY A 425 10.76 11.83 0.30
N PHE A 426 10.68 11.37 1.52
CA PHE A 426 11.80 11.26 2.44
C PHE A 426 11.65 9.99 3.27
N ALA A 427 12.75 9.30 3.51
CA ALA A 427 12.82 8.13 4.38
C ALA A 427 14.04 8.18 5.27
N LEU A 428 13.87 7.84 6.52
CA LEU A 428 14.91 7.76 7.53
C LEU A 428 14.84 6.42 8.25
N ARG A 429 15.96 5.74 8.39
CA ARG A 429 16.16 4.64 9.33
C ARG A 429 17.25 5.05 10.33
N ALA A 430 16.95 4.97 11.62
CA ALA A 430 17.88 5.30 12.70
C ALA A 430 17.85 4.17 13.73
N GLY A 431 18.88 3.34 13.75
CA GLY A 431 18.97 2.18 14.65
C GLY A 431 17.80 1.20 14.46
N CYS A 432 16.95 1.12 15.46
CA CYS A 432 15.75 0.26 15.48
C CYS A 432 14.50 0.92 14.89
N PHE A 433 14.52 2.21 14.67
CA PHE A 433 13.37 2.98 14.19
C PHE A 433 13.50 3.33 12.71
N TYR A 434 12.40 3.31 11.99
CA TYR A 434 12.29 3.86 10.65
C TYR A 434 11.01 4.69 10.50
N ILE A 435 11.10 5.73 9.71
CA ILE A 435 9.97 6.61 9.35
C ILE A 435 10.18 7.14 7.94
N GLY A 436 9.11 7.40 7.25
CA GLY A 436 9.16 8.03 5.95
C GLY A 436 7.79 8.35 5.37
N SER A 437 7.84 9.01 4.23
CA SER A 437 6.71 9.35 3.41
C SER A 437 7.21 9.50 1.96
N ASN A 438 6.48 9.00 1.00
CA ASN A 438 6.84 9.13 -0.41
C ASN A 438 6.29 10.42 -1.05
N SER A 439 5.50 11.20 -0.31
CA SER A 439 4.88 12.45 -0.80
C SER A 439 5.18 13.69 0.04
N VAL A 440 5.99 13.57 1.09
CA VAL A 440 6.21 14.65 2.05
C VAL A 440 6.80 15.92 1.42
N LEU A 441 7.64 15.80 0.41
CA LEU A 441 8.22 16.98 -0.24
C LEU A 441 7.14 17.74 -1.04
N ASN A 442 6.16 17.03 -1.63
CA ASN A 442 5.02 17.70 -2.24
C ASN A 442 4.22 18.48 -1.19
N PHE A 443 4.00 17.89 -0.01
CA PHE A 443 3.32 18.53 1.10
C PHE A 443 4.04 19.79 1.60
N LEU A 444 5.37 19.80 1.60
CA LEU A 444 6.13 20.95 2.06
C LEU A 444 6.09 22.15 1.10
N TYR A 445 6.06 21.89 -0.20
CA TYR A 445 6.18 22.95 -1.21
C TYR A 445 4.86 23.37 -1.85
N THR A 446 3.82 22.54 -1.77
CA THR A 446 2.54 22.85 -2.40
C THR A 446 1.49 23.30 -1.38
N LYS A 447 0.73 24.34 -1.74
CA LYS A 447 -0.48 24.71 -1.00
C LYS A 447 -1.67 23.79 -1.35
N ASN A 448 -1.52 22.96 -2.35
CA ASN A 448 -2.56 22.12 -2.92
C ASN A 448 -2.27 20.65 -2.60
N VAL A 449 -2.80 20.17 -1.49
CA VAL A 449 -2.58 18.82 -0.98
C VAL A 449 -3.68 17.90 -1.51
N ARG A 450 -3.32 16.97 -2.38
CA ARG A 450 -4.23 15.93 -2.93
C ARG A 450 -3.94 14.56 -2.37
N ASP A 451 -2.87 14.49 -1.60
CA ASP A 451 -2.27 13.25 -1.20
C ASP A 451 -1.46 13.33 0.11
N ALA A 452 -1.46 12.27 0.86
CA ALA A 452 -0.59 12.10 2.01
C ALA A 452 -0.23 10.64 2.23
N ASP A 453 0.95 10.41 2.78
CA ASP A 453 1.49 9.09 3.05
C ASP A 453 2.38 9.14 4.28
N ILE A 454 2.32 8.11 5.07
CA ILE A 454 3.24 7.93 6.17
C ILE A 454 3.50 6.45 6.40
N TYR A 455 4.73 6.13 6.73
CA TYR A 455 5.08 4.85 7.29
C TYR A 455 6.11 5.01 8.40
N PHE A 456 6.03 4.16 9.39
CA PHE A 456 6.99 4.08 10.48
C PHE A 456 6.98 2.68 11.08
N GLY A 457 8.00 2.37 11.85
CA GLY A 457 8.04 1.11 12.58
C GLY A 457 9.32 0.88 13.35
N PHE A 458 9.34 -0.25 14.04
CA PHE A 458 10.42 -0.66 14.93
C PHE A 458 10.93 -2.03 14.58
N THR A 459 12.25 -2.14 14.52
CA THR A 459 12.96 -3.39 14.24
C THR A 459 14.08 -3.63 15.23
N ILE A 460 14.38 -4.89 15.49
CA ILE A 460 15.57 -5.29 16.24
C ILE A 460 16.37 -6.24 15.38
N ALA A 461 17.69 -6.10 15.36
CA ALA A 461 18.54 -6.93 14.52
C ALA A 461 19.92 -7.15 15.14
N GLN A 462 20.52 -8.28 14.79
CA GLN A 462 21.90 -8.58 15.12
C GLN A 462 22.73 -8.74 13.85
N LEU A 463 23.82 -7.99 13.76
CA LEU A 463 24.78 -8.11 12.66
C LEU A 463 25.62 -9.38 12.79
N LYS A 464 26.01 -9.95 11.66
CA LYS A 464 26.97 -11.06 11.60
C LYS A 464 28.31 -10.63 12.19
N GLY A 465 28.84 -11.43 13.12
CA GLY A 465 30.14 -11.20 13.76
C GLY A 465 30.23 -9.93 14.61
N SER A 466 29.12 -9.47 15.15
CA SER A 466 29.12 -8.43 16.19
C SER A 466 29.86 -8.93 17.43
N ARG A 467 30.74 -8.08 18.03
CA ARG A 467 31.40 -8.37 19.31
C ARG A 467 30.42 -8.62 20.46
N ASN A 468 29.18 -8.19 20.32
CA ASN A 468 28.10 -8.43 21.28
C ASN A 468 27.32 -9.72 21.00
N ASP A 469 27.90 -10.68 20.29
CA ASP A 469 27.27 -11.99 20.12
C ASP A 469 27.33 -12.73 21.47
N TRP A 470 26.23 -12.73 22.21
CA TRP A 470 26.08 -13.36 23.52
C TRP A 470 26.51 -14.84 23.51
N PHE A 471 26.31 -15.52 22.39
CA PHE A 471 26.79 -16.92 22.23
C PHE A 471 28.31 -17.01 22.11
N ILE A 472 28.97 -16.01 21.49
CA ILE A 472 30.45 -15.99 21.42
C ILE A 472 31.02 -15.66 22.79
N LYS A 473 30.38 -14.73 23.53
CA LYS A 473 30.79 -14.36 24.89
C LYS A 473 30.66 -15.55 25.82
N ARG A 474 29.53 -16.27 25.79
CA ARG A 474 29.33 -17.50 26.59
C ARG A 474 30.27 -18.66 26.24
N ARG A 475 30.64 -18.84 24.94
CA ARG A 475 31.64 -19.82 24.54
C ARG A 475 33.04 -19.46 25.03
N LYS A 476 33.43 -18.19 25.03
CA LYS A 476 34.69 -17.72 25.61
C LYS A 476 34.71 -17.93 27.11
N GLU A 477 33.66 -17.52 27.79
CA GLU A 477 33.53 -17.72 29.24
C GLU A 477 33.55 -19.22 29.62
N ALA A 478 32.91 -20.08 28.84
CA ALA A 478 32.93 -21.51 29.03
C ALA A 478 34.30 -22.17 28.69
N SER A 479 35.07 -21.61 27.73
CA SER A 479 36.43 -22.08 27.45
C SER A 479 37.43 -21.63 28.52
N GLU A 480 37.32 -20.38 28.98
CA GLU A 480 38.14 -19.83 30.06
C GLU A 480 37.88 -20.56 31.40
N GLN A 481 36.62 -20.94 31.70
CA GLN A 481 36.30 -21.80 32.85
C GLN A 481 36.83 -23.22 32.73
N LYS A 482 36.97 -23.77 31.52
CA LYS A 482 37.59 -25.07 31.30
C LYS A 482 39.10 -25.05 31.45
N ASP A 483 39.75 -23.99 30.99
CA ASP A 483 41.19 -23.80 31.13
C ASP A 483 41.61 -23.53 32.61
N ASN A 484 40.78 -22.79 33.35
CA ASN A 484 40.99 -22.58 34.79
C ASN A 484 40.65 -23.82 35.68
N LYS A 485 40.04 -24.85 35.12
CA LYS A 485 39.76 -26.13 35.81
C LYS A 485 40.73 -27.27 35.49
N LYS A 486 41.77 -27.03 34.67
CA LYS A 486 42.86 -28.00 34.54
C LYS A 486 43.66 -27.99 35.84
N PRO A 487 43.75 -29.12 36.55
CA PRO A 487 44.60 -29.18 37.73
C PRO A 487 46.04 -29.00 37.28
N ASP A 488 46.80 -28.17 38.05
CA ASP A 488 48.25 -28.06 37.94
C ASP A 488 48.88 -29.43 38.23
N CYS A 489 49.06 -30.20 37.19
CA CYS A 489 49.87 -31.41 37.24
C CYS A 489 51.31 -31.10 36.80
N GLU A 490 51.98 -30.21 37.50
CA GLU A 490 53.41 -30.04 37.44
C GLU A 490 53.91 -29.44 38.76
N LYS A 491 53.96 -30.29 39.76
CA LYS A 491 54.93 -30.20 40.87
C LYS A 491 54.88 -31.51 41.71
N MET A 492 55.52 -32.52 41.22
CA MET A 492 56.23 -33.53 42.01
C MET A 492 57.54 -33.81 41.33
#